data_9790a19a3815a35593d8122ba80f025f
#
_entry.id   9790a19a3815a35593d8122ba80f025f
#
_cell.length_a   1.000
_cell.length_b   1.000
_cell.length_c   1.000
_cell.angle_alpha   90.00
_cell.angle_beta   90.00
_cell.angle_gamma   90.00
#
_symmetry.space_group_name_H-M   'P 1'
#
loop_
_entity.id
_entity.type
_entity.pdbx_description
1 polymer ?
#
loop_
_entity_poly.entity_id
_entity_poly.type
_entity_poly.pdbx_seq_one_letter_code
_entity_poly.pdbx_strand_id
1 'polypeptide(L)'
;MVASTHELFNIHPGWLKLFPDEFAAAFAIVESLQSYHPNKDYVFKVFESDPESVNVVVVGQDPYPTAGDAMGLAFSVSRSEKLPKSLQNLFKELQSDLGITRTDGDLSDWQAQGVFLINRVLTVPFSHANGHKNIGWEDFTEKIIRYLGERGAVGLLMGKSAEEMAKYFSKKVITAHPSPLSAYRGFFGSKPFSAVNALLAIPVKW
;
A
#
# COMPACT_ATOMS: atom_id res chain seq x y z
N MET A 1 -7.86 -30.67 -13.86
CA MET A 1 -7.12 -29.46 -14.26
C MET A 1 -6.88 -28.68 -12.98
N VAL A 2 -5.63 -28.52 -12.56
CA VAL A 2 -5.29 -27.63 -11.44
C VAL A 2 -5.49 -26.22 -11.97
N ALA A 3 -6.38 -25.42 -11.35
CA ALA A 3 -6.53 -24.02 -11.67
C ALA A 3 -5.15 -23.36 -11.63
N SER A 4 -4.82 -22.58 -12.64
CA SER A 4 -3.53 -21.89 -12.64
C SER A 4 -3.49 -20.92 -11.45
N THR A 5 -2.36 -20.80 -10.78
CA THR A 5 -2.22 -20.06 -9.51
C THR A 5 -2.77 -18.62 -9.59
N HIS A 6 -2.75 -17.99 -10.78
CA HIS A 6 -3.30 -16.65 -10.99
C HIS A 6 -4.84 -16.60 -10.97
N GLU A 7 -5.56 -17.70 -11.20
CA GLU A 7 -7.04 -17.75 -11.09
C GLU A 7 -7.51 -17.73 -9.62
N LEU A 8 -6.59 -17.97 -8.67
CA LEU A 8 -6.87 -17.91 -7.24
C LEU A 8 -6.84 -16.49 -6.67
N PHE A 9 -6.27 -15.52 -7.42
CA PHE A 9 -6.15 -14.12 -6.98
C PHE A 9 -6.87 -13.23 -7.98
N ASN A 10 -7.67 -12.29 -7.48
CA ASN A 10 -8.39 -11.32 -8.31
C ASN A 10 -7.45 -10.20 -8.81
N ILE A 11 -6.43 -10.57 -9.61
CA ILE A 11 -5.44 -9.65 -10.18
C ILE A 11 -5.93 -9.14 -11.52
N HIS A 12 -5.92 -7.82 -11.74
CA HIS A 12 -6.27 -7.25 -13.04
C HIS A 12 -5.29 -7.76 -14.12
N PRO A 13 -5.79 -8.26 -15.29
CA PRO A 13 -4.94 -8.88 -16.30
C PRO A 13 -3.82 -7.99 -16.85
N GLY A 14 -3.98 -6.68 -16.78
CA GLY A 14 -2.95 -5.71 -17.15
C GLY A 14 -1.64 -5.89 -16.40
N TRP A 15 -1.70 -6.20 -15.10
CA TRP A 15 -0.50 -6.45 -14.29
C TRP A 15 0.24 -7.71 -14.72
N LEU A 16 -0.49 -8.81 -14.94
CA LEU A 16 0.09 -10.09 -15.37
C LEU A 16 0.74 -9.98 -16.75
N LYS A 17 0.17 -9.14 -17.62
CA LYS A 17 0.74 -8.86 -18.95
C LYS A 17 2.03 -8.03 -18.86
N LEU A 18 2.09 -7.06 -17.93
CA LEU A 18 3.23 -6.17 -17.76
C LEU A 18 4.41 -6.83 -17.03
N PHE A 19 4.11 -7.72 -16.07
CA PHE A 19 5.08 -8.28 -15.13
C PHE A 19 4.93 -9.80 -14.97
N PRO A 20 4.93 -10.61 -16.05
CA PRO A 20 4.63 -12.04 -15.96
C PRO A 20 5.64 -12.80 -15.07
N ASP A 21 6.92 -12.51 -15.20
CA ASP A 21 7.98 -13.20 -14.45
C ASP A 21 8.01 -12.78 -12.97
N GLU A 22 7.73 -11.50 -12.71
CA GLU A 22 7.65 -10.94 -11.35
C GLU A 22 6.48 -11.55 -10.59
N PHE A 23 5.31 -11.70 -11.22
CA PHE A 23 4.18 -12.36 -10.59
C PHE A 23 4.42 -13.86 -10.40
N ALA A 24 5.08 -14.54 -11.33
CA ALA A 24 5.46 -15.94 -11.14
C ALA A 24 6.36 -16.11 -9.90
N ALA A 25 7.35 -15.23 -9.72
CA ALA A 25 8.20 -15.22 -8.54
C ALA A 25 7.41 -14.89 -7.26
N ALA A 26 6.50 -13.91 -7.31
CA ALA A 26 5.66 -13.53 -6.17
C ALA A 26 4.70 -14.66 -5.75
N PHE A 27 4.13 -15.40 -6.69
CA PHE A 27 3.32 -16.60 -6.39
C PHE A 27 4.15 -17.67 -5.71
N ALA A 28 5.39 -17.92 -6.17
CA ALA A 28 6.28 -18.89 -5.54
C ALA A 28 6.61 -18.51 -4.09
N ILE A 29 6.77 -17.20 -3.79
CA ILE A 29 6.91 -16.74 -2.40
C ILE A 29 5.69 -17.17 -1.58
N VAL A 30 4.46 -16.83 -2.03
CA VAL A 30 3.23 -17.17 -1.30
C VAL A 30 3.09 -18.68 -1.07
N GLU A 31 3.41 -19.49 -2.07
CA GLU A 31 3.34 -20.96 -1.98
C GLU A 31 4.37 -21.54 -0.99
N SER A 32 5.50 -20.88 -0.78
CA SER A 32 6.52 -21.29 0.18
C SER A 32 6.16 -20.99 1.64
N LEU A 33 5.19 -20.09 1.89
CA LEU A 33 4.82 -19.66 3.22
C LEU A 33 3.73 -20.54 3.83
N GLN A 34 3.84 -20.84 5.13
CA GLN A 34 2.86 -21.67 5.84
C GLN A 34 1.85 -20.86 6.65
N SER A 35 2.32 -19.81 7.33
CA SER A 35 1.49 -19.01 8.26
C SER A 35 1.85 -17.53 8.16
N TYR A 36 0.90 -16.72 7.70
CA TYR A 36 1.14 -15.29 7.46
C TYR A 36 -0.15 -14.47 7.42
N HIS A 37 0.00 -13.16 7.51
CA HIS A 37 -1.00 -12.15 7.19
C HIS A 37 -0.59 -11.34 5.95
N PRO A 38 -1.55 -10.79 5.20
CA PRO A 38 -3.00 -11.00 5.26
C PRO A 38 -3.39 -12.44 4.89
N ASN A 39 -4.70 -12.76 4.98
CA ASN A 39 -5.22 -14.00 4.41
C ASN A 39 -4.81 -14.10 2.93
N LYS A 40 -4.59 -15.32 2.44
CA LYS A 40 -4.10 -15.61 1.08
C LYS A 40 -4.84 -14.80 0.01
N ASP A 41 -6.16 -14.73 0.10
CA ASP A 41 -7.01 -14.03 -0.88
C ASP A 41 -6.75 -12.51 -0.97
N TYR A 42 -6.13 -11.94 0.05
CA TYR A 42 -5.83 -10.50 0.13
C TYR A 42 -4.39 -10.13 -0.20
N VAL A 43 -3.47 -11.11 -0.35
CA VAL A 43 -2.04 -10.80 -0.59
C VAL A 43 -1.84 -9.86 -1.78
N PHE A 44 -2.60 -10.08 -2.85
CA PHE A 44 -2.52 -9.29 -4.08
C PHE A 44 -3.68 -8.31 -4.28
N LYS A 45 -4.45 -8.00 -3.24
CA LYS A 45 -5.64 -7.13 -3.35
C LYS A 45 -5.36 -5.77 -4.00
N VAL A 46 -4.20 -5.18 -3.76
CA VAL A 46 -3.82 -3.90 -4.38
C VAL A 46 -3.77 -3.99 -5.91
N PHE A 47 -3.54 -5.18 -6.47
CA PHE A 47 -3.46 -5.44 -7.90
C PHE A 47 -4.82 -5.75 -8.57
N GLU A 48 -5.93 -5.64 -7.83
CA GLU A 48 -7.28 -5.68 -8.43
C GLU A 48 -7.54 -4.45 -9.31
N SER A 49 -6.88 -3.32 -9.04
CA SER A 49 -6.99 -2.09 -9.84
C SER A 49 -6.31 -2.25 -11.20
N ASP A 50 -6.87 -1.61 -12.22
CA ASP A 50 -6.20 -1.45 -13.52
C ASP A 50 -4.91 -0.65 -13.36
N PRO A 51 -3.73 -1.15 -13.82
CA PRO A 51 -2.48 -0.38 -13.77
C PRO A 51 -2.57 0.99 -14.45
N GLU A 52 -3.40 1.13 -15.48
CA GLU A 52 -3.59 2.39 -16.20
C GLU A 52 -4.38 3.44 -15.39
N SER A 53 -5.18 3.01 -14.42
CA SER A 53 -5.98 3.90 -13.57
C SER A 53 -5.20 4.50 -12.41
N VAL A 54 -3.98 4.03 -12.13
CA VAL A 54 -3.19 4.47 -10.97
C VAL A 54 -2.65 5.88 -11.17
N ASN A 55 -3.04 6.79 -10.29
CA ASN A 55 -2.58 8.19 -10.27
C ASN A 55 -1.76 8.56 -9.03
N VAL A 56 -1.94 7.82 -7.94
CA VAL A 56 -1.22 8.02 -6.68
C VAL A 56 -0.69 6.69 -6.18
N VAL A 57 0.54 6.66 -5.69
CA VAL A 57 1.13 5.48 -5.03
C VAL A 57 1.43 5.84 -3.58
N VAL A 58 0.77 5.15 -2.67
CA VAL A 58 1.03 5.21 -1.22
C VAL A 58 1.85 3.99 -0.84
N VAL A 59 3.06 4.22 -0.33
CA VAL A 59 3.98 3.13 0.01
C VAL A 59 3.98 2.90 1.53
N GLY A 60 3.50 1.73 1.94
CA GLY A 60 3.63 1.19 3.29
C GLY A 60 4.86 0.29 3.43
N GLN A 61 5.13 -0.18 4.64
CA GLN A 61 6.27 -1.05 4.94
C GLN A 61 5.90 -2.52 4.81
N ASP A 62 5.02 -3.01 5.68
CA ASP A 62 4.52 -4.38 5.76
C ASP A 62 3.08 -4.40 6.28
N PRO A 63 2.35 -5.53 6.11
CA PRO A 63 1.00 -5.67 6.64
C PRO A 63 0.97 -5.62 8.17
N TYR A 64 -0.17 -5.28 8.74
CA TYR A 64 -0.38 -5.39 10.18
C TYR A 64 -0.22 -6.85 10.63
N PRO A 65 0.57 -7.11 11.69
CA PRO A 65 0.82 -8.47 12.17
C PRO A 65 -0.31 -9.04 13.03
N THR A 66 -1.30 -8.21 13.38
CA THR A 66 -2.48 -8.60 14.16
C THR A 66 -3.47 -9.36 13.27
N ALA A 67 -3.99 -10.47 13.79
CA ALA A 67 -4.96 -11.28 13.06
C ALA A 67 -6.22 -10.46 12.70
N GLY A 68 -6.63 -10.54 11.44
CA GLY A 68 -7.82 -9.88 10.92
C GLY A 68 -7.67 -8.40 10.53
N ASP A 69 -6.55 -7.75 10.86
CA ASP A 69 -6.36 -6.34 10.51
C ASP A 69 -5.94 -6.17 9.04
N ALA A 70 -4.93 -6.90 8.59
CA ALA A 70 -4.38 -6.75 7.25
C ALA A 70 -5.35 -7.25 6.17
N MET A 71 -5.59 -6.42 5.16
CA MET A 71 -6.49 -6.71 4.04
C MET A 71 -5.84 -6.51 2.66
N GLY A 72 -4.50 -6.51 2.57
CA GLY A 72 -3.76 -6.42 1.32
C GLY A 72 -3.62 -5.02 0.72
N LEU A 73 -4.11 -3.99 1.42
CA LEU A 73 -3.89 -2.58 1.10
C LEU A 73 -3.10 -1.92 2.22
N ALA A 74 -2.05 -1.17 1.88
CA ALA A 74 -1.23 -0.48 2.87
C ALA A 74 -2.08 0.46 3.75
N PHE A 75 -1.85 0.43 5.05
CA PHE A 75 -2.59 1.17 6.10
C PHE A 75 -4.06 0.76 6.30
N SER A 76 -4.70 0.12 5.32
CA SER A 76 -6.10 -0.30 5.40
C SER A 76 -6.28 -1.49 6.34
N VAL A 77 -7.41 -1.50 7.01
CA VAL A 77 -7.87 -2.65 7.80
C VAL A 77 -9.26 -3.05 7.35
N SER A 78 -9.58 -4.34 7.45
CA SER A 78 -10.96 -4.78 7.36
C SER A 78 -11.79 -4.07 8.45
N ARG A 79 -13.09 -3.90 8.21
CA ARG A 79 -14.00 -3.25 9.17
C ARG A 79 -13.81 -3.83 10.57
N SER A 80 -12.95 -3.20 11.37
CA SER A 80 -12.67 -3.56 12.75
C SER A 80 -13.11 -2.43 13.67
N GLU A 81 -13.56 -2.78 14.87
CA GLU A 81 -13.96 -1.79 15.88
C GLU A 81 -12.79 -0.93 16.37
N LYS A 82 -11.54 -1.40 16.20
CA LYS A 82 -10.35 -0.72 16.70
C LYS A 82 -9.35 -0.46 15.59
N LEU A 83 -9.28 0.79 15.15
CA LEU A 83 -8.28 1.23 14.16
C LEU A 83 -6.85 1.13 14.71
N PRO A 84 -5.86 0.62 13.93
CA PRO A 84 -4.45 0.67 14.27
C PRO A 84 -3.98 2.12 14.49
N LYS A 85 -3.01 2.32 15.39
CA LYS A 85 -2.56 3.66 15.78
C LYS A 85 -2.01 4.49 14.61
N SER A 86 -1.34 3.86 13.65
CA SER A 86 -0.85 4.56 12.46
C SER A 86 -2.01 5.09 11.61
N LEU A 87 -3.07 4.29 11.43
CA LEU A 87 -4.27 4.71 10.69
C LEU A 87 -5.05 5.79 11.44
N GLN A 88 -5.14 5.70 12.78
CA GLN A 88 -5.73 6.78 13.59
C GLN A 88 -4.98 8.11 13.40
N ASN A 89 -3.65 8.08 13.38
CA ASN A 89 -2.84 9.28 13.16
C ASN A 89 -3.00 9.81 11.73
N LEU A 90 -3.11 8.91 10.75
CA LEU A 90 -3.37 9.27 9.36
C LEU A 90 -4.72 9.99 9.23
N PHE A 91 -5.77 9.51 9.89
CA PHE A 91 -7.08 10.17 9.90
C PHE A 91 -7.10 11.48 10.69
N LYS A 92 -6.31 11.61 11.77
CA LYS A 92 -6.15 12.90 12.47
C LYS A 92 -5.51 13.96 11.57
N GLU A 93 -4.49 13.58 10.79
CA GLU A 93 -3.87 14.51 9.84
C GLU A 93 -4.82 14.82 8.68
N LEU A 94 -5.58 13.84 8.18
CA LEU A 94 -6.61 14.05 7.16
C LEU A 94 -7.65 15.07 7.61
N GLN A 95 -8.12 14.98 8.85
CA GLN A 95 -9.05 15.96 9.42
C GLN A 95 -8.40 17.35 9.57
N SER A 96 -7.14 17.42 10.01
CA SER A 96 -6.42 18.68 10.15
C SER A 96 -6.14 19.35 8.79
N ASP A 97 -5.83 18.57 7.77
CA ASP A 97 -5.46 19.03 6.43
C ASP A 97 -6.68 19.42 5.59
N LEU A 98 -7.71 18.57 5.54
CA LEU A 98 -8.86 18.72 4.63
C LEU A 98 -10.21 18.83 5.34
N GLY A 99 -10.27 18.75 6.65
CA GLY A 99 -11.53 18.76 7.40
C GLY A 99 -12.36 17.48 7.29
N ILE A 100 -11.79 16.41 6.73
CA ILE A 100 -12.47 15.13 6.50
C ILE A 100 -12.30 14.23 7.71
N THR A 101 -13.42 13.76 8.28
CA THR A 101 -13.43 12.80 9.38
C THR A 101 -13.75 11.41 8.84
N ARG A 102 -12.91 10.42 9.17
CA ARG A 102 -13.12 9.01 8.85
C ARG A 102 -13.15 8.15 10.12
N THR A 103 -14.04 7.18 10.14
CA THR A 103 -14.18 6.18 11.21
C THR A 103 -14.02 4.76 10.69
N ASP A 104 -14.24 4.53 9.39
CA ASP A 104 -14.04 3.26 8.71
C ASP A 104 -12.58 3.13 8.28
N GLY A 105 -11.94 2.03 8.68
CA GLY A 105 -10.54 1.76 8.36
C GLY A 105 -10.32 1.12 6.98
N ASP A 106 -11.37 0.77 6.26
CA ASP A 106 -11.29 0.26 4.89
C ASP A 106 -11.03 1.41 3.91
N LEU A 107 -9.88 1.35 3.22
CA LEU A 107 -9.43 2.33 2.24
C LEU A 107 -9.67 1.89 0.79
N SER A 108 -10.53 0.90 0.56
CA SER A 108 -10.87 0.44 -0.81
C SER A 108 -11.52 1.54 -1.66
N ASP A 109 -12.16 2.52 -1.03
CA ASP A 109 -12.70 3.70 -1.70
C ASP A 109 -11.60 4.64 -2.25
N TRP A 110 -10.43 4.68 -1.63
CA TRP A 110 -9.25 5.36 -2.19
C TRP A 110 -8.69 4.59 -3.38
N GLN A 111 -8.58 3.24 -3.23
CA GLN A 111 -8.14 2.37 -4.33
C GLN A 111 -9.04 2.55 -5.57
N ALA A 112 -10.35 2.61 -5.39
CA ALA A 112 -11.32 2.84 -6.47
C ALA A 112 -11.15 4.17 -7.20
N GLN A 113 -10.43 5.14 -6.61
CA GLN A 113 -10.10 6.44 -7.19
C GLN A 113 -8.69 6.50 -7.79
N GLY A 114 -8.01 5.36 -7.93
CA GLY A 114 -6.66 5.28 -8.50
C GLY A 114 -5.54 5.52 -7.49
N VAL A 115 -5.80 5.36 -6.17
CA VAL A 115 -4.76 5.34 -5.15
C VAL A 115 -4.26 3.92 -4.95
N PHE A 116 -3.02 3.65 -5.32
CA PHE A 116 -2.37 2.35 -5.21
C PHE A 116 -1.68 2.22 -3.84
N LEU A 117 -2.34 1.51 -2.92
CA LEU A 117 -1.94 1.36 -1.51
C LEU A 117 -1.06 0.12 -1.34
N ILE A 118 0.23 0.22 -1.66
CA ILE A 118 1.15 -0.93 -1.68
C ILE A 118 2.11 -0.94 -0.48
N ASN A 119 2.28 -2.10 0.14
CA ASN A 119 3.37 -2.34 1.08
C ASN A 119 4.65 -2.79 0.35
N ARG A 120 5.82 -2.47 0.88
CA ARG A 120 7.12 -2.97 0.38
C ARG A 120 7.23 -4.49 0.52
N VAL A 121 6.65 -5.05 1.58
CA VAL A 121 6.56 -6.48 1.87
C VAL A 121 5.08 -6.85 1.93
N LEU A 122 4.61 -7.83 1.16
CA LEU A 122 3.19 -8.11 1.02
C LEU A 122 2.64 -9.11 2.05
N THR A 123 3.52 -9.77 2.78
CA THR A 123 3.14 -10.72 3.84
C THR A 123 3.95 -10.50 5.10
N VAL A 124 3.43 -10.95 6.23
CA VAL A 124 4.12 -10.90 7.53
C VAL A 124 3.78 -12.15 8.33
N PRO A 125 4.72 -12.78 9.06
CA PRO A 125 4.40 -13.88 9.96
C PRO A 125 3.47 -13.41 11.08
N PHE A 126 2.72 -14.33 11.67
CA PHE A 126 1.85 -14.02 12.81
C PHE A 126 2.64 -13.36 13.94
N SER A 127 2.16 -12.20 14.40
CA SER A 127 2.72 -11.44 15.52
C SER A 127 4.17 -10.93 15.36
N HIS A 128 4.77 -10.98 14.15
CA HIS A 128 6.15 -10.58 13.91
C HIS A 128 6.25 -9.58 12.76
N ALA A 129 6.12 -8.28 13.06
CA ALA A 129 6.37 -7.23 12.08
C ALA A 129 7.77 -7.38 11.44
N ASN A 130 7.89 -7.07 10.15
CA ASN A 130 9.11 -7.23 9.34
C ASN A 130 9.64 -8.68 9.18
N GLY A 131 8.91 -9.69 9.62
CA GLY A 131 9.43 -11.06 9.61
C GLY A 131 9.61 -11.68 8.23
N HIS A 132 8.96 -11.16 7.18
CA HIS A 132 9.16 -11.58 5.79
C HIS A 132 9.98 -10.58 4.97
N LYS A 133 10.79 -9.77 5.62
CA LYS A 133 11.76 -8.91 4.95
C LYS A 133 12.84 -9.77 4.26
N ASN A 134 13.30 -9.33 3.08
CA ASN A 134 14.37 -9.97 2.29
C ASN A 134 14.06 -11.40 1.77
N ILE A 135 12.78 -11.75 1.59
CA ILE A 135 12.41 -13.02 0.93
C ILE A 135 12.00 -12.84 -0.53
N GLY A 136 12.19 -11.63 -1.11
CA GLY A 136 11.91 -11.31 -2.51
C GLY A 136 10.75 -10.32 -2.73
N TRP A 137 10.00 -9.96 -1.69
CA TRP A 137 8.90 -8.99 -1.82
C TRP A 137 9.40 -7.61 -2.23
N GLU A 138 10.52 -7.16 -1.67
CA GLU A 138 11.07 -5.84 -1.95
C GLU A 138 11.45 -5.68 -3.42
N ASP A 139 12.03 -6.70 -4.04
CA ASP A 139 12.39 -6.67 -5.46
C ASP A 139 11.16 -6.64 -6.35
N PHE A 140 10.13 -7.43 -6.02
CA PHE A 140 8.85 -7.43 -6.71
C PHE A 140 8.17 -6.06 -6.64
N THR A 141 7.96 -5.54 -5.42
CA THR A 141 7.23 -4.30 -5.22
C THR A 141 7.99 -3.08 -5.73
N GLU A 142 9.34 -3.10 -5.70
CA GLU A 142 10.16 -2.01 -6.24
C GLU A 142 9.97 -1.86 -7.75
N LYS A 143 9.92 -2.95 -8.52
CA LYS A 143 9.66 -2.91 -9.96
C LYS A 143 8.29 -2.31 -10.28
N ILE A 144 7.25 -2.69 -9.53
CA ILE A 144 5.90 -2.14 -9.67
C ILE A 144 5.87 -0.65 -9.35
N ILE A 145 6.45 -0.24 -8.21
CA ILE A 145 6.51 1.15 -7.76
C ILE A 145 7.29 2.01 -8.77
N ARG A 146 8.42 1.50 -9.26
CA ARG A 146 9.22 2.15 -10.29
C ARG A 146 8.39 2.40 -11.56
N TYR A 147 7.74 1.38 -12.08
CA TYR A 147 6.89 1.50 -13.28
C TYR A 147 5.82 2.57 -13.13
N LEU A 148 5.12 2.60 -11.99
CA LEU A 148 4.07 3.59 -11.73
C LEU A 148 4.65 5.01 -11.60
N GLY A 149 5.78 5.16 -10.92
CA GLY A 149 6.45 6.44 -10.77
C GLY A 149 6.98 7.00 -12.10
N GLU A 150 7.60 6.16 -12.94
CA GLU A 150 8.08 6.51 -14.28
C GLU A 150 6.93 6.89 -15.23
N ARG A 151 5.73 6.37 -15.03
CA ARG A 151 4.51 6.77 -15.76
C ARG A 151 3.89 8.08 -15.27
N GLY A 152 4.41 8.68 -14.21
CA GLY A 152 3.99 9.99 -13.71
C GLY A 152 2.98 9.95 -12.56
N ALA A 153 2.74 8.81 -11.93
CA ALA A 153 1.98 8.74 -10.70
C ALA A 153 2.62 9.61 -9.60
N VAL A 154 1.81 10.17 -8.71
CA VAL A 154 2.27 10.93 -7.56
C VAL A 154 2.63 9.97 -6.43
N GLY A 155 3.86 10.04 -5.90
CA GLY A 155 4.27 9.25 -4.73
C GLY A 155 3.89 9.95 -3.42
N LEU A 156 3.10 9.30 -2.56
CA LEU A 156 2.93 9.67 -1.15
C LEU A 156 3.77 8.72 -0.30
N LEU A 157 4.92 9.20 0.16
CA LEU A 157 5.98 8.40 0.76
C LEU A 157 6.10 8.76 2.24
N MET A 158 5.64 7.87 3.11
CA MET A 158 5.55 8.10 4.55
C MET A 158 6.58 7.26 5.31
N GLY A 159 7.66 7.92 5.74
CA GLY A 159 8.76 7.31 6.50
C GLY A 159 9.89 6.78 5.63
N LYS A 160 11.01 6.43 6.28
CA LYS A 160 12.29 6.12 5.63
C LYS A 160 12.21 4.98 4.60
N SER A 161 11.51 3.90 4.91
CA SER A 161 11.38 2.77 3.98
C SER A 161 10.64 3.16 2.69
N ALA A 162 9.61 4.01 2.79
CA ALA A 162 8.90 4.53 1.63
C ALA A 162 9.74 5.59 0.87
N GLU A 163 10.50 6.41 1.60
CA GLU A 163 11.36 7.45 1.04
C GLU A 163 12.43 6.90 0.10
N GLU A 164 12.90 5.66 0.29
CA GLU A 164 13.83 4.98 -0.62
C GLU A 164 13.28 4.89 -2.05
N MET A 165 11.96 4.91 -2.21
CA MET A 165 11.29 4.89 -3.51
C MET A 165 11.20 6.27 -4.17
N ALA A 166 11.57 7.34 -3.47
CA ALA A 166 11.46 8.73 -3.96
C ALA A 166 12.21 8.98 -5.29
N LYS A 167 13.25 8.18 -5.55
CA LYS A 167 14.06 8.25 -6.79
C LYS A 167 13.26 7.95 -8.07
N TYR A 168 12.13 7.25 -7.94
CA TYR A 168 11.29 6.85 -9.08
C TYR A 168 10.17 7.84 -9.40
N PHE A 169 9.90 8.80 -8.52
CA PHE A 169 8.80 9.75 -8.67
C PHE A 169 9.29 11.14 -9.02
N SER A 170 8.81 11.69 -10.15
CA SER A 170 8.99 13.10 -10.49
C SER A 170 8.11 14.01 -9.62
N LYS A 171 6.90 13.54 -9.27
CA LYS A 171 5.93 14.21 -8.39
C LYS A 171 5.80 13.39 -7.10
N LYS A 172 6.10 13.99 -5.96
CA LYS A 172 6.08 13.26 -4.68
C LYS A 172 5.83 14.18 -3.50
N VAL A 173 5.22 13.61 -2.47
CA VAL A 173 5.08 14.17 -1.13
C VAL A 173 5.77 13.21 -0.16
N ILE A 174 6.74 13.70 0.60
CA ILE A 174 7.53 12.91 1.56
C ILE A 174 7.25 13.43 2.95
N THR A 175 6.92 12.54 3.89
CA THR A 175 6.65 12.88 5.28
C THR A 175 7.27 11.85 6.22
N ALA A 176 7.29 12.14 7.53
CA ALA A 176 7.55 11.10 8.52
C ALA A 176 6.43 10.05 8.49
N HIS A 177 6.71 8.85 9.03
CA HIS A 177 5.69 7.79 9.11
C HIS A 177 4.61 8.14 10.16
N PRO A 178 3.32 7.83 9.92
CA PRO A 178 2.22 8.13 10.86
C PRO A 178 2.21 7.30 12.14
N SER A 179 3.20 6.42 12.37
CA SER A 179 3.27 5.66 13.62
C SER A 179 3.44 6.57 14.85
N PRO A 180 2.98 6.15 16.05
CA PRO A 180 3.17 6.91 17.27
C PRO A 180 4.62 7.30 17.57
N LEU A 181 5.58 6.52 17.08
CA LEU A 181 7.02 6.75 17.29
C LEU A 181 7.58 7.93 16.47
N SER A 182 6.90 8.30 15.37
CA SER A 182 7.41 9.27 14.40
C SER A 182 6.42 10.35 13.98
N ALA A 183 5.12 10.21 14.27
CA ALA A 183 4.10 11.14 13.80
C ALA A 183 4.35 12.59 14.23
N TYR A 184 4.86 12.81 15.44
CA TYR A 184 5.23 14.13 15.97
C TYR A 184 6.55 14.68 15.40
N ARG A 185 7.27 13.89 14.57
CA ARG A 185 8.56 14.27 13.97
C ARG A 185 8.45 14.66 12.51
N GLY A 186 7.29 15.21 12.09
CA GLY A 186 7.08 15.73 10.74
C GLY A 186 6.00 15.01 9.92
N PHE A 187 5.11 14.21 10.55
CA PHE A 187 3.89 13.76 9.91
C PHE A 187 2.72 14.69 10.23
N PHE A 188 2.46 14.97 11.52
CA PHE A 188 1.43 15.92 11.89
C PHE A 188 1.79 17.34 11.42
N GLY A 189 0.84 18.00 10.77
CA GLY A 189 0.99 19.32 10.16
C GLY A 189 1.69 19.33 8.79
N SER A 190 2.07 18.17 8.24
CA SER A 190 2.68 18.09 6.91
C SER A 190 1.69 18.26 5.75
N LYS A 191 0.39 18.17 6.02
CA LYS A 191 -0.70 18.37 5.04
C LYS A 191 -0.52 17.52 3.77
N PRO A 192 -0.30 16.19 3.90
CA PRO A 192 0.11 15.37 2.77
C PRO A 192 -1.00 15.16 1.75
N PHE A 193 -2.26 15.18 2.17
CA PHE A 193 -3.41 14.92 1.30
C PHE A 193 -3.70 16.09 0.37
N SER A 194 -3.71 17.31 0.89
CA SER A 194 -3.84 18.52 0.08
C SER A 194 -2.62 18.72 -0.83
N ALA A 195 -1.42 18.40 -0.36
CA ALA A 195 -0.20 18.47 -1.16
C ALA A 195 -0.22 17.46 -2.33
N VAL A 196 -0.70 16.22 -2.14
CA VAL A 196 -0.92 15.25 -3.22
C VAL A 196 -1.96 15.77 -4.20
N ASN A 197 -3.10 16.27 -3.71
CA ASN A 197 -4.17 16.79 -4.56
C ASN A 197 -3.70 17.96 -5.44
N ALA A 198 -2.79 18.81 -4.94
CA ALA A 198 -2.21 19.90 -5.72
C ALA A 198 -1.33 19.44 -6.90
N LEU A 199 -0.87 18.18 -6.89
CA LEU A 199 -0.06 17.58 -7.96
C LEU A 199 -0.89 16.80 -8.99
N LEU A 200 -2.18 16.59 -8.74
CA LEU A 200 -3.10 15.80 -9.57
C LEU A 200 -3.96 16.69 -10.47
N ALA A 201 -4.29 16.20 -11.65
CA ALA A 201 -5.28 16.86 -12.53
C ALA A 201 -6.72 16.71 -11.98
N ILE A 202 -7.01 15.57 -11.36
CA ILE A 202 -8.29 15.28 -10.70
C ILE A 202 -7.97 14.92 -9.25
N PRO A 203 -8.37 15.76 -8.27
CA PRO A 203 -8.13 15.49 -6.87
C PRO A 203 -8.80 14.21 -6.37
N VAL A 204 -8.13 13.48 -5.49
CA VAL A 204 -8.70 12.36 -4.74
C VAL A 204 -9.66 12.89 -3.68
N LYS A 205 -10.80 12.22 -3.53
CA LYS A 205 -11.72 12.40 -2.40
C LYS A 205 -11.28 11.46 -1.26
N TRP A 206 -10.39 11.95 -0.44
CA TRP A 206 -9.77 11.19 0.64
C TRP A 206 -10.75 10.70 1.72
#